data_983b02c0bf6f7d03210d204ab268c950
#
_entry.id   983b02c0bf6f7d03210d204ab268c950
#
_cell.length_a   1.000
_cell.length_b   1.000
_cell.length_c   1.000
_cell.angle_alpha   90.00
_cell.angle_beta   90.00
_cell.angle_gamma   90.00
#
_symmetry.space_group_name_H-M   'P 1'
#
loop_
_entity.id
_entity.type
_entity.pdbx_description
1 polymer ?
#
loop_
_entity_poly.entity_id
_entity_poly.type
_entity_poly.pdbx_seq_one_letter_code
_entity_poly.pdbx_strand_id
1 'polypeptide(L)'
;MSQNIKLSCLGAVKRTTSTRPEIKSYAIIGSAFDRSGSMHNMQEQSAKALYELVKSNKENAEKNNITMTLSASSFDDHTEKIFDNQNVKEISITMEESARLLKPRGCTRLYATAVEELQALRENFQELKGSHPGEKCTATFFIMTDGMDNASGDITSQDLADEVNAAKAEGIICLFTGADQEAISTGGSYGFDASHCLRMSSARRSSAEAGFRSSSAAMLRAVTGDSTGFTQLERQSSVGVSDDESDESDESDPFAQFNISPPTRRVNRLVWRC
;
A
#
# COMPACT_ATOMS: atom_id res chain seq x y z
N MET A 1 9.61 -56.66 -64.74
CA MET A 1 8.28 -56.30 -64.20
C MET A 1 8.50 -55.51 -62.91
N SER A 2 8.49 -54.20 -62.97
CA SER A 2 8.72 -53.34 -61.81
C SER A 2 7.40 -52.84 -61.27
N GLN A 3 7.07 -53.19 -60.06
CA GLN A 3 5.83 -52.69 -59.42
C GLN A 3 6.18 -51.37 -58.66
N ASN A 4 5.51 -50.31 -59.16
CA ASN A 4 5.51 -49.01 -58.50
C ASN A 4 4.54 -49.03 -57.33
N ILE A 5 5.05 -48.89 -56.08
CA ILE A 5 4.25 -48.67 -54.87
C ILE A 5 4.01 -47.17 -54.74
N LYS A 6 2.78 -46.74 -54.92
CA LYS A 6 2.34 -45.37 -54.59
C LYS A 6 2.23 -45.20 -53.07
N LEU A 7 3.09 -44.36 -52.48
CA LEU A 7 2.87 -43.85 -51.13
C LEU A 7 1.69 -42.84 -51.16
N SER A 8 0.59 -43.20 -50.57
CA SER A 8 -0.55 -42.29 -50.37
C SER A 8 -0.27 -41.33 -49.17
N CYS A 9 -0.62 -40.10 -49.40
CA CYS A 9 -0.45 -38.95 -48.46
C CYS A 9 -0.94 -39.21 -47.05
N LEU A 10 -0.04 -39.07 -46.06
CA LEU A 10 -0.45 -38.85 -44.67
C LEU A 10 -1.13 -37.50 -44.55
N GLY A 11 -2.43 -37.52 -44.20
CA GLY A 11 -3.18 -36.30 -43.91
C GLY A 11 -2.54 -35.47 -42.82
N ALA A 12 -2.37 -34.19 -43.07
CA ALA A 12 -1.91 -33.23 -42.10
C ALA A 12 -2.87 -33.17 -40.89
N VAL A 13 -2.41 -33.68 -39.75
CA VAL A 13 -3.15 -33.53 -38.50
C VAL A 13 -3.13 -32.04 -38.15
N LYS A 14 -4.27 -31.38 -38.31
CA LYS A 14 -4.48 -30.02 -37.79
C LYS A 14 -4.29 -30.09 -36.28
N ARG A 15 -3.17 -29.56 -35.76
CA ARG A 15 -3.00 -29.28 -34.36
C ARG A 15 -4.03 -28.21 -34.00
N THR A 16 -5.15 -28.60 -33.41
CA THR A 16 -6.00 -27.69 -32.66
C THR A 16 -5.19 -27.20 -31.48
N THR A 17 -4.68 -25.98 -31.55
CA THR A 17 -4.15 -25.27 -30.39
C THR A 17 -5.35 -25.06 -29.46
N SER A 18 -5.45 -25.90 -28.43
CA SER A 18 -6.34 -25.67 -27.32
C SER A 18 -5.83 -24.40 -26.64
N THR A 19 -6.42 -23.26 -26.95
CA THR A 19 -6.23 -22.03 -26.21
C THR A 19 -6.84 -22.26 -24.84
N ARG A 20 -5.98 -22.52 -23.85
CA ARG A 20 -6.39 -22.51 -22.45
C ARG A 20 -7.09 -21.17 -22.19
N PRO A 21 -8.29 -21.14 -21.61
CA PRO A 21 -8.96 -19.87 -21.36
C PRO A 21 -8.02 -18.98 -20.52
N GLU A 22 -7.84 -17.75 -20.95
CA GLU A 22 -7.04 -16.76 -20.25
C GLU A 22 -7.73 -16.47 -18.91
N ILE A 23 -7.10 -16.83 -17.80
CA ILE A 23 -7.62 -16.57 -16.47
C ILE A 23 -7.48 -15.06 -16.23
N LYS A 24 -8.60 -14.39 -16.07
CA LYS A 24 -8.62 -12.98 -15.71
C LYS A 24 -8.19 -12.82 -14.26
N SER A 25 -7.53 -11.71 -13.98
CA SER A 25 -7.05 -11.37 -12.63
C SER A 25 -7.74 -10.11 -12.14
N TYR A 26 -8.22 -10.17 -10.92
CA TYR A 26 -8.89 -9.08 -10.21
C TYR A 26 -8.16 -8.78 -8.92
N ALA A 27 -8.03 -7.51 -8.59
CA ALA A 27 -7.39 -7.07 -7.36
C ALA A 27 -8.18 -5.95 -6.71
N ILE A 28 -8.21 -5.94 -5.39
CA ILE A 28 -8.81 -4.87 -4.61
C ILE A 28 -7.81 -4.41 -3.55
N ILE A 29 -7.65 -3.10 -3.42
CA ILE A 29 -6.74 -2.48 -2.47
C ILE A 29 -7.54 -1.60 -1.52
N GLY A 30 -7.35 -1.82 -0.20
CA GLY A 30 -7.75 -0.89 0.86
C GLY A 30 -6.52 -0.22 1.44
N SER A 31 -6.57 1.08 1.70
CA SER A 31 -5.44 1.80 2.29
C SER A 31 -5.90 2.91 3.23
N ALA A 32 -5.15 3.09 4.33
CA ALA A 32 -5.38 4.15 5.30
C ALA A 32 -4.09 4.92 5.57
N PHE A 33 -4.16 6.25 5.47
CA PHE A 33 -3.03 7.15 5.63
C PHE A 33 -3.26 8.06 6.84
N ASP A 34 -2.36 7.98 7.79
CA ASP A 34 -2.32 8.90 8.92
C ASP A 34 -1.97 10.31 8.44
N ARG A 35 -2.79 11.27 8.85
CA ARG A 35 -2.52 12.71 8.72
C ARG A 35 -2.68 13.42 10.05
N SER A 36 -2.48 12.74 11.17
CA SER A 36 -2.45 13.35 12.50
C SER A 36 -1.35 14.39 12.62
N GLY A 37 -1.40 15.18 13.69
CA GLY A 37 -0.45 16.28 13.89
C GLY A 37 1.01 15.84 13.96
N SER A 38 1.30 14.61 14.40
CA SER A 38 2.66 14.02 14.46
C SER A 38 3.27 13.84 13.06
N MET A 39 2.45 13.59 12.04
CA MET A 39 2.87 13.42 10.64
C MET A 39 3.46 14.68 9.99
N HIS A 40 3.58 15.80 10.74
CA HIS A 40 4.05 17.08 10.18
C HIS A 40 5.41 16.98 9.49
N ASN A 41 6.35 16.21 10.06
CA ASN A 41 7.68 16.02 9.47
C ASN A 41 7.69 15.02 8.31
N MET A 42 6.59 14.33 8.06
CA MET A 42 6.45 13.30 7.04
C MET A 42 5.38 13.65 5.98
N GLN A 43 4.82 14.86 6.02
CA GLN A 43 3.73 15.28 5.16
C GLN A 43 4.04 15.08 3.67
N GLU A 44 5.21 15.52 3.22
CA GLU A 44 5.62 15.43 1.82
C GLU A 44 5.76 13.97 1.38
N GLN A 45 6.38 13.15 2.24
CA GLN A 45 6.58 11.73 1.98
C GLN A 45 5.25 10.98 1.95
N SER A 46 4.32 11.29 2.87
CA SER A 46 2.96 10.70 2.88
C SER A 46 2.19 11.08 1.61
N ALA A 47 2.26 12.34 1.19
CA ALA A 47 1.66 12.80 -0.05
C ALA A 47 2.23 12.05 -1.26
N LYS A 48 3.54 11.86 -1.31
CA LYS A 48 4.22 11.08 -2.36
C LYS A 48 3.79 9.61 -2.33
N ALA A 49 3.62 9.03 -1.13
CA ALA A 49 3.13 7.65 -0.99
C ALA A 49 1.74 7.47 -1.60
N LEU A 50 0.80 8.37 -1.33
CA LEU A 50 -0.54 8.33 -1.91
C LEU A 50 -0.50 8.50 -3.44
N TYR A 51 0.28 9.46 -3.94
CA TYR A 51 0.45 9.69 -5.37
C TYR A 51 1.04 8.45 -6.08
N GLU A 52 2.13 7.90 -5.55
CA GLU A 52 2.79 6.73 -6.13
C GLU A 52 1.95 5.45 -5.97
N LEU A 53 1.13 5.35 -4.92
CA LEU A 53 0.16 4.25 -4.78
C LEU A 53 -0.78 4.22 -5.99
N VAL A 54 -1.39 5.34 -6.34
CA VAL A 54 -2.29 5.42 -7.49
C VAL A 54 -1.55 5.15 -8.79
N LYS A 55 -0.43 5.84 -9.02
CA LYS A 55 0.35 5.77 -10.26
C LYS A 55 0.88 4.36 -10.53
N SER A 56 1.57 3.77 -9.55
CA SER A 56 2.18 2.44 -9.71
C SER A 56 1.14 1.33 -9.87
N ASN A 57 -0.01 1.43 -9.18
CA ASN A 57 -1.08 0.44 -9.35
C ASN A 57 -1.81 0.60 -10.69
N LYS A 58 -1.94 1.82 -11.21
CA LYS A 58 -2.45 2.05 -12.57
C LYS A 58 -1.56 1.42 -13.63
N GLU A 59 -0.24 1.68 -13.56
CA GLU A 59 0.76 1.07 -14.45
C GLU A 59 0.77 -0.47 -14.35
N ASN A 60 0.68 -0.98 -13.12
CA ASN A 60 0.63 -2.43 -12.87
C ASN A 60 -0.64 -3.08 -13.43
N ALA A 61 -1.79 -2.44 -13.25
CA ALA A 61 -3.07 -2.91 -13.78
C ALA A 61 -3.07 -2.98 -15.32
N GLU A 62 -2.43 -2.00 -15.96
CA GLU A 62 -2.27 -1.97 -17.43
C GLU A 62 -1.30 -3.05 -17.90
N LYS A 63 -0.09 -3.09 -17.31
CA LYS A 63 0.98 -4.02 -17.70
C LYS A 63 0.61 -5.49 -17.55
N ASN A 64 -0.12 -5.83 -16.50
CA ASN A 64 -0.46 -7.23 -16.18
C ASN A 64 -1.91 -7.60 -16.52
N ASN A 65 -2.65 -6.72 -17.20
CA ASN A 65 -4.06 -6.91 -17.56
C ASN A 65 -4.93 -7.31 -16.34
N ILE A 66 -4.74 -6.59 -15.23
CA ILE A 66 -5.49 -6.80 -13.98
C ILE A 66 -6.64 -5.79 -13.92
N THR A 67 -7.85 -6.23 -13.63
CA THR A 67 -8.94 -5.36 -13.21
C THR A 67 -8.74 -5.03 -11.73
N MET A 68 -8.48 -3.77 -11.41
CA MET A 68 -8.07 -3.36 -10.07
C MET A 68 -8.89 -2.18 -9.57
N THR A 69 -9.36 -2.28 -8.33
CA THR A 69 -10.01 -1.18 -7.62
C THR A 69 -9.23 -0.76 -6.38
N LEU A 70 -9.36 0.50 -6.00
CA LEU A 70 -8.69 1.12 -4.86
C LEU A 70 -9.68 1.86 -3.99
N SER A 71 -9.65 1.56 -2.70
CA SER A 71 -10.17 2.39 -1.62
C SER A 71 -9.00 3.02 -0.87
N ALA A 72 -9.07 4.31 -0.62
CA ALA A 72 -8.08 5.01 0.19
C ALA A 72 -8.77 5.99 1.12
N SER A 73 -8.33 6.02 2.37
CA SER A 73 -8.80 6.96 3.38
C SER A 73 -7.64 7.68 4.04
N SER A 74 -7.86 8.91 4.46
CA SER A 74 -6.98 9.63 5.38
C SER A 74 -7.66 9.73 6.74
N PHE A 75 -6.87 9.73 7.82
CA PHE A 75 -7.42 9.83 9.16
C PHE A 75 -6.62 10.77 10.06
N ASP A 76 -7.37 11.50 10.90
CA ASP A 76 -6.92 12.32 12.02
C ASP A 76 -7.88 12.05 13.20
N ASP A 77 -8.66 13.04 13.65
CA ASP A 77 -9.79 12.83 14.58
C ASP A 77 -10.97 12.09 13.90
N HIS A 78 -10.96 12.05 12.57
CA HIS A 78 -12.03 11.50 11.74
C HIS A 78 -11.41 10.72 10.57
N THR A 79 -12.18 9.77 10.03
CA THR A 79 -11.84 9.09 8.78
C THR A 79 -12.47 9.86 7.61
N GLU A 80 -11.65 10.23 6.62
CA GLU A 80 -12.13 10.84 5.37
C GLU A 80 -11.79 9.96 4.18
N LYS A 81 -12.80 9.53 3.45
CA LYS A 81 -12.62 8.72 2.24
C LYS A 81 -12.05 9.58 1.11
N ILE A 82 -10.92 9.16 0.55
CA ILE A 82 -10.28 9.76 -0.62
C ILE A 82 -10.79 9.09 -1.90
N PHE A 83 -10.76 7.77 -1.93
CA PHE A 83 -11.31 6.93 -2.99
C PHE A 83 -12.14 5.82 -2.37
N ASP A 84 -13.24 5.45 -3.02
CA ASP A 84 -14.12 4.39 -2.55
C ASP A 84 -14.34 3.36 -3.66
N ASN A 85 -13.63 2.23 -3.58
CA ASN A 85 -13.67 1.10 -4.51
C ASN A 85 -13.64 1.51 -6.01
N GLN A 86 -12.84 2.53 -6.33
CA GLN A 86 -12.73 3.08 -7.67
C GLN A 86 -11.77 2.27 -8.54
N ASN A 87 -12.10 2.12 -9.82
CA ASN A 87 -11.19 1.54 -10.79
C ASN A 87 -9.92 2.40 -10.89
N VAL A 88 -8.75 1.81 -10.63
CA VAL A 88 -7.48 2.55 -10.60
C VAL A 88 -7.17 3.27 -11.92
N LYS A 89 -7.65 2.75 -13.06
CA LYS A 89 -7.44 3.38 -14.38
C LYS A 89 -8.19 4.70 -14.52
N GLU A 90 -9.25 4.90 -13.76
CA GLU A 90 -10.11 6.09 -13.78
C GLU A 90 -9.68 7.13 -12.73
N ILE A 91 -8.86 6.73 -11.76
CA ILE A 91 -8.35 7.65 -10.73
C ILE A 91 -7.33 8.60 -11.36
N SER A 92 -7.51 9.88 -11.08
CA SER A 92 -6.54 10.93 -11.37
C SER A 92 -6.28 11.72 -10.10
N ILE A 93 -5.02 11.84 -9.71
CA ILE A 93 -4.58 12.62 -8.55
C ILE A 93 -3.24 13.27 -8.86
N THR A 94 -3.06 14.50 -8.41
CA THR A 94 -1.79 15.21 -8.51
C THR A 94 -1.03 15.17 -7.18
N MET A 95 0.26 15.48 -7.20
CA MET A 95 1.05 15.63 -5.98
C MET A 95 0.50 16.72 -5.05
N GLU A 96 0.03 17.83 -5.63
CA GLU A 96 -0.56 18.94 -4.87
C GLU A 96 -1.85 18.51 -4.17
N GLU A 97 -2.72 17.77 -4.86
CA GLU A 97 -3.95 17.21 -4.26
C GLU A 97 -3.63 16.21 -3.16
N SER A 98 -2.64 15.33 -3.37
CA SER A 98 -2.17 14.38 -2.34
C SER A 98 -1.67 15.12 -1.10
N ALA A 99 -0.88 16.17 -1.27
CA ALA A 99 -0.37 16.99 -0.17
C ALA A 99 -1.49 17.74 0.58
N ARG A 100 -2.53 18.17 -0.12
CA ARG A 100 -3.70 18.80 0.49
C ARG A 100 -4.54 17.81 1.29
N LEU A 101 -4.77 16.60 0.74
CA LEU A 101 -5.55 15.53 1.37
C LEU A 101 -4.87 14.97 2.62
N LEU A 102 -3.53 14.92 2.63
CA LEU A 102 -2.72 14.42 3.73
C LEU A 102 -2.06 15.55 4.55
N LYS A 103 -2.67 16.75 4.57
CA LYS A 103 -2.19 17.84 5.39
C LYS A 103 -2.37 17.52 6.89
N PRO A 104 -1.29 17.48 7.67
CA PRO A 104 -1.33 17.10 9.08
C PRO A 104 -2.21 17.98 9.95
N ARG A 105 -3.04 17.35 10.80
CA ARG A 105 -3.91 18.01 11.79
C ARG A 105 -4.46 16.99 12.80
N GLY A 106 -4.96 17.49 13.93
CA GLY A 106 -5.75 16.71 14.89
C GLY A 106 -5.02 15.58 15.59
N CYS A 107 -5.78 14.63 16.09
CA CYS A 107 -5.37 13.46 16.83
C CYS A 107 -5.22 12.24 15.89
N THR A 108 -5.12 11.01 16.45
CA THR A 108 -4.86 9.79 15.66
C THR A 108 -5.96 8.76 15.93
N ARG A 109 -6.90 8.60 15.00
CA ARG A 109 -8.00 7.61 15.04
C ARG A 109 -7.61 6.33 14.30
N LEU A 110 -6.51 5.71 14.73
CA LEU A 110 -5.88 4.58 14.04
C LEU A 110 -6.75 3.32 14.04
N TYR A 111 -7.16 2.86 15.25
CA TYR A 111 -7.83 1.57 15.38
C TYR A 111 -9.18 1.57 14.69
N ALA A 112 -10.00 2.57 14.95
CA ALA A 112 -11.33 2.65 14.37
C ALA A 112 -11.28 2.77 12.85
N THR A 113 -10.38 3.61 12.30
CA THR A 113 -10.21 3.73 10.85
C THR A 113 -9.76 2.42 10.22
N ALA A 114 -8.76 1.74 10.82
CA ALA A 114 -8.26 0.48 10.27
C ALA A 114 -9.32 -0.63 10.31
N VAL A 115 -10.11 -0.72 11.38
CA VAL A 115 -11.23 -1.67 11.50
C VAL A 115 -12.28 -1.39 10.44
N GLU A 116 -12.74 -0.13 10.29
CA GLU A 116 -13.73 0.28 9.30
C GLU A 116 -13.29 -0.04 7.86
N GLU A 117 -12.04 0.29 7.53
CA GLU A 117 -11.48 0.02 6.18
C GLU A 117 -11.29 -1.47 5.91
N LEU A 118 -10.85 -2.25 6.90
CA LEU A 118 -10.72 -3.70 6.75
C LEU A 118 -12.06 -4.38 6.58
N GLN A 119 -13.08 -4.00 7.35
CA GLN A 119 -14.44 -4.54 7.21
C GLN A 119 -15.00 -4.28 5.81
N ALA A 120 -14.92 -3.04 5.35
CA ALA A 120 -15.35 -2.68 4.00
C ALA A 120 -14.57 -3.43 2.91
N LEU A 121 -13.24 -3.59 3.08
CA LEU A 121 -12.41 -4.35 2.15
C LEU A 121 -12.79 -5.83 2.12
N ARG A 122 -13.07 -6.44 3.27
CA ARG A 122 -13.49 -7.85 3.37
C ARG A 122 -14.82 -8.09 2.67
N GLU A 123 -15.81 -7.22 2.92
CA GLU A 123 -17.12 -7.29 2.25
C GLU A 123 -16.97 -7.20 0.74
N ASN A 124 -16.25 -6.19 0.25
CA ASN A 124 -15.98 -6.01 -1.18
C ASN A 124 -15.19 -7.20 -1.78
N PHE A 125 -14.27 -7.81 -1.02
CA PHE A 125 -13.50 -8.96 -1.49
C PHE A 125 -14.35 -10.22 -1.60
N GLN A 126 -15.29 -10.45 -0.68
CA GLN A 126 -16.24 -11.55 -0.78
C GLN A 126 -17.17 -11.38 -1.99
N GLU A 127 -17.66 -10.15 -2.22
CA GLU A 127 -18.46 -9.83 -3.39
C GLU A 127 -17.68 -10.06 -4.71
N LEU A 128 -16.42 -9.60 -4.74
CA LEU A 128 -15.53 -9.81 -5.88
C LEU A 128 -15.35 -11.30 -6.20
N LYS A 129 -15.08 -12.13 -5.19
CA LYS A 129 -14.95 -13.60 -5.35
C LYS A 129 -16.24 -14.24 -5.81
N GLY A 130 -17.37 -13.80 -5.28
CA GLY A 130 -18.71 -14.29 -5.66
C GLY A 130 -19.08 -13.96 -7.10
N SER A 131 -18.68 -12.77 -7.57
CA SER A 131 -18.94 -12.31 -8.94
C SER A 131 -18.01 -12.91 -10.00
N HIS A 132 -16.85 -13.43 -9.60
CA HIS A 132 -15.81 -13.95 -10.50
C HIS A 132 -15.35 -15.36 -10.10
N PRO A 133 -16.26 -16.36 -10.07
CA PRO A 133 -15.90 -17.71 -9.62
C PRO A 133 -14.90 -18.36 -10.58
N GLY A 134 -13.79 -18.86 -10.01
CA GLY A 134 -12.71 -19.51 -10.77
C GLY A 134 -11.68 -18.56 -11.39
N GLU A 135 -11.86 -17.25 -11.25
CA GLU A 135 -10.87 -16.25 -11.64
C GLU A 135 -9.90 -15.98 -10.45
N LYS A 136 -8.76 -15.37 -10.76
CA LYS A 136 -7.79 -15.00 -9.74
C LYS A 136 -8.22 -13.68 -9.08
N CYS A 137 -8.63 -13.75 -7.81
CA CYS A 137 -8.97 -12.58 -6.99
C CYS A 137 -7.94 -12.40 -5.86
N THR A 138 -7.42 -11.18 -5.70
CA THR A 138 -6.49 -10.81 -4.64
C THR A 138 -7.00 -9.57 -3.89
N ALA A 139 -6.69 -9.49 -2.60
CA ALA A 139 -6.97 -8.30 -1.80
C ALA A 139 -5.76 -7.93 -0.93
N THR A 140 -5.50 -6.64 -0.82
CA THR A 140 -4.40 -6.09 -0.04
C THR A 140 -4.89 -4.93 0.80
N PHE A 141 -4.56 -4.93 2.08
CA PHE A 141 -4.75 -3.80 2.97
C PHE A 141 -3.41 -3.17 3.32
N PHE A 142 -3.33 -1.85 3.28
CA PHE A 142 -2.14 -1.10 3.63
C PHE A 142 -2.48 0.02 4.61
N ILE A 143 -1.74 0.11 5.70
CA ILE A 143 -1.85 1.23 6.64
C ILE A 143 -0.49 1.84 6.94
N MET A 144 -0.48 3.18 7.04
CA MET A 144 0.70 3.96 7.38
C MET A 144 0.39 4.95 8.49
N THR A 145 1.22 4.93 9.54
CA THR A 145 1.11 5.84 10.70
C THR A 145 2.49 6.12 11.30
N ASP A 146 2.65 7.24 12.00
CA ASP A 146 3.84 7.56 12.80
C ASP A 146 3.52 7.60 14.30
N GLY A 147 2.28 7.34 14.68
CA GLY A 147 1.80 7.52 16.05
C GLY A 147 0.97 6.36 16.59
N MET A 148 0.68 6.48 17.88
CA MET A 148 -0.24 5.60 18.58
C MET A 148 -1.64 6.18 18.54
N ASP A 149 -2.64 5.30 18.60
CA ASP A 149 -4.04 5.70 18.68
C ASP A 149 -4.33 6.54 19.93
N ASN A 150 -5.12 7.60 19.73
CA ASN A 150 -5.60 8.44 20.83
C ASN A 150 -6.99 9.05 20.56
N ALA A 151 -7.67 8.61 19.49
CA ALA A 151 -8.98 9.15 19.10
C ALA A 151 -9.98 8.09 18.59
N SER A 152 -9.73 6.79 18.79
CA SER A 152 -10.65 5.73 18.34
C SER A 152 -11.81 5.45 19.30
N GLY A 153 -11.92 6.19 20.42
CA GLY A 153 -13.01 6.00 21.38
C GLY A 153 -12.99 4.61 22.01
N ASP A 154 -14.09 3.88 21.85
CA ASP A 154 -14.24 2.54 22.45
C ASP A 154 -13.55 1.42 21.65
N ILE A 155 -13.07 1.70 20.42
CA ILE A 155 -12.37 0.71 19.60
C ILE A 155 -10.93 0.56 20.09
N THR A 156 -10.55 -0.68 20.39
CA THR A 156 -9.27 -1.02 21.01
C THR A 156 -8.26 -1.60 20.02
N SER A 157 -7.01 -1.71 20.43
CA SER A 157 -5.99 -2.44 19.66
C SER A 157 -6.33 -3.92 19.49
N GLN A 158 -7.09 -4.52 20.42
CA GLN A 158 -7.55 -5.90 20.30
C GLN A 158 -8.60 -6.05 19.21
N ASP A 159 -9.55 -5.10 19.08
CA ASP A 159 -10.54 -5.09 18.00
C ASP A 159 -9.85 -5.00 16.63
N LEU A 160 -8.79 -4.17 16.52
CA LEU A 160 -7.98 -4.12 15.31
C LEU A 160 -7.26 -5.43 15.05
N ALA A 161 -6.65 -6.05 16.08
CA ALA A 161 -5.95 -7.32 15.92
C ALA A 161 -6.89 -8.44 15.47
N ASP A 162 -8.10 -8.49 16.03
CA ASP A 162 -9.11 -9.47 15.66
C ASP A 162 -9.56 -9.28 14.20
N GLU A 163 -9.74 -8.03 13.75
CA GLU A 163 -10.13 -7.72 12.38
C GLU A 163 -9.00 -8.03 11.37
N VAL A 164 -7.75 -7.70 11.70
CA VAL A 164 -6.57 -8.06 10.88
C VAL A 164 -6.44 -9.58 10.74
N ASN A 165 -6.62 -10.32 11.84
CA ASN A 165 -6.57 -11.78 11.80
C ASN A 165 -7.71 -12.39 10.98
N ALA A 166 -8.92 -11.82 11.07
CA ALA A 166 -10.06 -12.22 10.24
C ALA A 166 -9.79 -11.96 8.75
N ALA A 167 -9.27 -10.79 8.39
CA ALA A 167 -8.89 -10.45 7.03
C ALA A 167 -7.83 -11.41 6.47
N LYS A 168 -6.79 -11.73 7.25
CA LYS A 168 -5.75 -12.69 6.89
C LYS A 168 -6.31 -14.09 6.66
N ALA A 169 -7.25 -14.54 7.50
CA ALA A 169 -7.92 -15.84 7.34
C ALA A 169 -8.71 -15.93 6.03
N GLU A 170 -9.20 -14.81 5.50
CA GLU A 170 -9.86 -14.72 4.20
C GLU A 170 -8.90 -14.61 3.00
N GLY A 171 -7.58 -14.52 3.25
CA GLY A 171 -6.53 -14.42 2.25
C GLY A 171 -6.18 -13.00 1.85
N ILE A 172 -6.55 -12.00 2.66
CA ILE A 172 -6.17 -10.60 2.46
C ILE A 172 -4.74 -10.40 2.98
N ILE A 173 -3.86 -9.81 2.19
CA ILE A 173 -2.50 -9.48 2.58
C ILE A 173 -2.52 -8.11 3.28
N CYS A 174 -2.16 -8.10 4.58
CA CYS A 174 -2.18 -6.89 5.41
C CYS A 174 -0.76 -6.37 5.62
N LEU A 175 -0.49 -5.14 5.21
CA LEU A 175 0.80 -4.45 5.30
C LEU A 175 0.71 -3.27 6.26
N PHE A 176 1.69 -3.16 7.15
CA PHE A 176 1.81 -2.08 8.14
C PHE A 176 3.13 -1.34 7.95
N THR A 177 3.07 -0.01 7.92
CA THR A 177 4.26 0.83 7.91
C THR A 177 4.18 1.86 9.02
N GLY A 178 5.15 1.80 9.93
CA GLY A 178 5.24 2.69 11.08
C GLY A 178 6.54 3.50 11.10
N ALA A 179 6.47 4.74 11.60
CA ALA A 179 7.63 5.63 11.64
C ALA A 179 8.46 5.54 12.93
N ASP A 180 8.02 4.78 13.91
CA ASP A 180 8.71 4.61 15.19
C ASP A 180 9.71 3.44 15.20
N GLN A 181 10.53 3.39 16.26
CA GLN A 181 11.51 2.31 16.42
C GLN A 181 10.87 0.95 16.69
N GLU A 182 9.65 0.95 17.19
CA GLU A 182 8.89 -0.23 17.59
C GLU A 182 7.85 -0.67 16.57
N ALA A 183 7.85 -0.06 15.35
CA ALA A 183 6.83 -0.30 14.32
C ALA A 183 6.57 -1.79 14.05
N ILE A 184 7.58 -2.65 14.11
CA ILE A 184 7.41 -4.10 13.88
C ILE A 184 6.69 -4.76 15.06
N SER A 185 7.06 -4.43 16.30
CA SER A 185 6.39 -4.97 17.49
C SER A 185 4.98 -4.39 17.63
N THR A 186 4.82 -3.10 17.33
CA THR A 186 3.53 -2.39 17.33
C THR A 186 2.59 -3.01 16.29
N GLY A 187 3.02 -3.18 15.05
CA GLY A 187 2.22 -3.86 14.03
C GLY A 187 1.89 -5.30 14.40
N GLY A 188 2.83 -6.03 15.04
CA GLY A 188 2.60 -7.36 15.57
C GLY A 188 1.49 -7.39 16.65
N SER A 189 1.44 -6.40 17.53
CA SER A 189 0.38 -6.28 18.55
C SER A 189 -0.99 -5.98 17.94
N TYR A 190 -1.04 -5.43 16.73
CA TYR A 190 -2.25 -5.20 15.94
C TYR A 190 -2.61 -6.36 15.00
N GLY A 191 -1.95 -7.53 15.14
CA GLY A 191 -2.23 -8.72 14.35
C GLY A 191 -1.52 -8.81 13.00
N PHE A 192 -0.72 -7.81 12.60
CA PHE A 192 0.08 -7.89 11.38
C PHE A 192 1.26 -8.85 11.53
N ASP A 193 1.60 -9.58 10.48
CA ASP A 193 2.77 -10.46 10.50
C ASP A 193 4.05 -9.60 10.50
N ALA A 194 5.05 -9.99 11.28
CA ALA A 194 6.32 -9.25 11.37
C ALA A 194 7.00 -9.08 9.99
N SER A 195 6.83 -10.05 9.07
CA SER A 195 7.29 -9.94 7.69
C SER A 195 6.55 -8.88 6.88
N HIS A 196 5.34 -8.49 7.28
CA HIS A 196 4.49 -7.50 6.65
C HIS A 196 4.49 -6.13 7.36
N CYS A 197 5.33 -5.98 8.38
CA CYS A 197 5.55 -4.71 9.05
C CYS A 197 6.86 -4.07 8.57
N LEU A 198 6.85 -2.79 8.24
CA LEU A 198 8.01 -2.01 7.88
C LEU A 198 8.20 -0.86 8.86
N ARG A 199 9.43 -0.73 9.38
CA ARG A 199 9.84 0.49 10.08
C ARG A 199 10.37 1.49 9.07
N MET A 200 9.92 2.73 9.18
CA MET A 200 10.39 3.88 8.41
C MET A 200 11.08 4.88 9.32
N SER A 201 12.26 5.36 8.94
CA SER A 201 12.91 6.43 9.71
C SER A 201 12.41 7.80 9.23
N SER A 202 11.88 8.59 10.16
CA SER A 202 11.55 10.00 9.90
C SER A 202 12.77 10.94 10.04
N ALA A 203 13.91 10.42 10.53
CA ALA A 203 15.09 11.22 10.83
C ALA A 203 15.86 11.67 9.58
N ARG A 204 15.79 10.91 8.49
CA ARG A 204 16.46 11.21 7.22
C ARG A 204 15.44 11.12 6.07
N ARG A 205 15.40 12.13 5.20
CA ARG A 205 14.51 12.16 4.02
C ARG A 205 14.73 10.94 3.11
N SER A 206 15.97 10.57 2.82
CA SER A 206 16.32 9.40 2.00
C SER A 206 15.77 8.07 2.56
N SER A 207 15.82 7.89 3.87
CA SER A 207 15.28 6.69 4.53
C SER A 207 13.75 6.63 4.48
N ALA A 208 13.09 7.77 4.68
CA ALA A 208 11.64 7.86 4.52
C ALA A 208 11.23 7.55 3.07
N GLU A 209 11.91 8.13 2.08
CA GLU A 209 11.64 7.84 0.65
C GLU A 209 11.90 6.36 0.29
N ALA A 210 12.95 5.75 0.85
CA ALA A 210 13.19 4.32 0.67
C ALA A 210 12.09 3.47 1.30
N GLY A 211 11.59 3.85 2.48
CA GLY A 211 10.45 3.20 3.13
C GLY A 211 9.19 3.24 2.28
N PHE A 212 8.87 4.38 1.66
CA PHE A 212 7.72 4.50 0.75
C PHE A 212 7.88 3.65 -0.51
N ARG A 213 9.06 3.65 -1.13
CA ARG A 213 9.34 2.77 -2.28
C ARG A 213 9.17 1.30 -1.90
N SER A 214 9.65 0.90 -0.73
CA SER A 214 9.51 -0.45 -0.20
C SER A 214 8.04 -0.82 0.02
N SER A 215 7.25 0.09 0.58
CA SER A 215 5.81 -0.11 0.78
C SER A 215 5.07 -0.28 -0.55
N SER A 216 5.37 0.57 -1.54
CA SER A 216 4.80 0.44 -2.89
C SER A 216 5.20 -0.89 -3.55
N ALA A 217 6.46 -1.31 -3.43
CA ALA A 217 6.93 -2.58 -3.99
C ALA A 217 6.26 -3.79 -3.32
N ALA A 218 6.10 -3.77 -1.99
CA ALA A 218 5.41 -4.83 -1.26
C ALA A 218 3.93 -4.91 -1.67
N MET A 219 3.24 -3.77 -1.81
CA MET A 219 1.86 -3.73 -2.31
C MET A 219 1.73 -4.29 -3.73
N LEU A 220 2.63 -3.93 -4.64
CA LEU A 220 2.62 -4.47 -6.00
C LEU A 220 2.80 -5.99 -6.04
N ARG A 221 3.65 -6.54 -5.17
CA ARG A 221 3.79 -7.99 -4.99
C ARG A 221 2.49 -8.59 -4.47
N ALA A 222 1.93 -8.03 -3.42
CA ALA A 222 0.69 -8.49 -2.80
C ALA A 222 -0.49 -8.51 -3.79
N VAL A 223 -0.66 -7.45 -4.59
CA VAL A 223 -1.70 -7.36 -5.63
C VAL A 223 -1.57 -8.48 -6.67
N THR A 224 -0.36 -8.93 -6.98
CA THR A 224 -0.15 -10.08 -7.86
C THR A 224 -0.29 -11.43 -7.15
N GLY A 225 -0.60 -11.43 -5.85
CA GLY A 225 -0.79 -12.63 -5.02
C GLY A 225 0.51 -13.21 -4.48
N ASP A 226 1.60 -12.45 -4.49
CA ASP A 226 2.83 -12.78 -3.80
C ASP A 226 2.73 -12.31 -2.34
N SER A 227 2.63 -13.25 -1.42
CA SER A 227 2.54 -13.00 0.02
C SER A 227 3.89 -12.77 0.69
N THR A 228 4.97 -12.64 -0.07
CA THR A 228 6.27 -12.23 0.46
C THR A 228 6.17 -10.81 1.01
N GLY A 229 6.31 -10.63 2.30
CA GLY A 229 6.29 -9.32 2.94
C GLY A 229 7.47 -8.44 2.51
N PHE A 230 7.93 -7.59 3.41
CA PHE A 230 9.10 -6.75 3.15
C PHE A 230 10.39 -7.56 3.14
N THR A 231 11.20 -7.41 2.10
CA THR A 231 12.51 -8.05 1.98
C THR A 231 13.51 -7.45 2.97
N GLN A 232 14.61 -8.15 3.23
CA GLN A 232 15.66 -7.66 4.11
C GLN A 232 16.28 -6.35 3.59
N LEU A 233 16.46 -6.22 2.28
CA LEU A 233 16.99 -5.02 1.64
C LEU A 233 16.06 -3.83 1.83
N GLU A 234 14.75 -4.02 1.64
CA GLU A 234 13.74 -3.01 1.87
C GLU A 234 13.73 -2.51 3.33
N ARG A 235 13.91 -3.42 4.30
CA ARG A 235 13.99 -3.09 5.72
C ARG A 235 15.26 -2.31 6.06
N GLN A 236 16.39 -2.67 5.48
CA GLN A 236 17.66 -1.96 5.68
C GLN A 236 17.62 -0.55 5.10
N SER A 237 17.13 -0.40 3.88
CA SER A 237 17.05 0.90 3.22
C SER A 237 16.06 1.86 3.90
N SER A 238 14.97 1.36 4.47
CA SER A 238 13.93 2.20 5.12
C SER A 238 14.37 2.81 6.45
N VAL A 239 15.41 2.28 7.10
CA VAL A 239 15.95 2.82 8.36
C VAL A 239 17.26 3.57 8.15
N GLY A 240 17.87 3.49 6.98
CA GLY A 240 19.20 4.02 6.65
C GLY A 240 20.29 3.18 7.30
N VAL A 241 21.11 2.52 6.50
CA VAL A 241 22.40 1.99 6.97
C VAL A 241 23.30 3.20 7.23
N SER A 242 24.03 3.19 8.32
CA SER A 242 25.08 4.17 8.59
C SER A 242 26.25 3.92 7.66
N ASP A 243 26.13 4.34 6.41
CA ASP A 243 27.29 4.53 5.55
C ASP A 243 27.64 6.01 5.60
N ASP A 244 28.84 6.27 6.14
CA ASP A 244 29.55 7.52 6.00
C ASP A 244 29.87 7.72 4.50
N GLU A 245 28.94 8.33 3.76
CA GLU A 245 29.28 8.92 2.45
C GLU A 245 28.41 10.15 2.20
N SER A 246 29.11 11.26 2.18
CA SER A 246 28.90 12.58 1.55
C SER A 246 27.53 12.86 0.92
N ASP A 247 26.84 13.86 1.46
CA ASP A 247 25.81 14.66 0.80
C ASP A 247 26.39 15.28 -0.51
N GLU A 248 26.26 14.60 -1.63
CA GLU A 248 26.26 15.26 -2.91
C GLU A 248 24.81 15.69 -3.21
N SER A 249 24.61 16.99 -3.18
CA SER A 249 23.39 17.67 -3.55
C SER A 249 23.03 17.39 -5.00
N ASP A 250 22.02 16.53 -5.21
CA ASP A 250 21.41 16.35 -6.52
C ASP A 250 20.46 17.53 -6.79
N GLU A 251 20.91 18.45 -7.64
CA GLU A 251 20.25 19.72 -8.00
C GLU A 251 19.05 19.56 -8.93
N SER A 252 18.32 18.46 -8.89
CA SER A 252 17.10 18.28 -9.68
C SER A 252 15.85 17.97 -8.85
N ASP A 253 15.60 18.77 -7.80
CA ASP A 253 14.38 18.69 -7.02
C ASP A 253 13.22 19.40 -7.75
N PRO A 254 12.21 18.69 -8.25
CA PRO A 254 11.05 19.31 -8.87
C PRO A 254 10.21 20.13 -7.88
N PHE A 255 10.53 20.10 -6.58
CA PHE A 255 9.80 20.77 -5.49
C PHE A 255 10.47 22.05 -4.98
N ALA A 256 11.62 22.47 -5.51
CA ALA A 256 12.30 23.71 -5.13
C ALA A 256 11.42 24.99 -5.27
N GLN A 257 10.26 24.88 -5.90
CA GLN A 257 9.32 26.01 -6.09
C GLN A 257 8.37 26.23 -4.89
N PHE A 258 8.28 25.28 -3.94
CA PHE A 258 7.42 25.41 -2.77
C PHE A 258 8.23 25.86 -1.55
N ASN A 259 8.66 27.13 -1.59
CA ASN A 259 9.39 27.78 -0.49
C ASN A 259 8.43 28.06 0.69
N ILE A 260 8.19 27.05 1.54
CA ILE A 260 7.58 27.25 2.86
C ILE A 260 8.73 27.42 3.83
N SER A 261 9.02 28.69 4.17
CA SER A 261 10.03 29.03 5.19
C SER A 261 9.73 28.30 6.50
N PRO A 262 10.72 27.63 7.10
CA PRO A 262 10.52 26.94 8.38
C PRO A 262 10.24 27.97 9.48
N PRO A 263 9.27 27.73 10.38
CA PRO A 263 9.06 28.56 11.53
C PRO A 263 10.26 28.46 12.47
N THR A 264 10.76 29.63 12.91
CA THR A 264 11.85 29.78 13.86
C THR A 264 11.57 28.97 15.13
N ARG A 265 12.52 28.11 15.51
CA ARG A 265 12.54 27.29 16.73
C ARG A 265 12.18 28.13 17.96
N ARG A 266 11.00 27.89 18.54
CA ARG A 266 10.79 28.00 19.99
C ARG A 266 10.39 26.60 20.47
N VAL A 267 11.30 25.98 21.20
CA VAL A 267 11.06 24.74 21.92
C VAL A 267 10.10 25.03 23.07
N ASN A 268 8.80 24.88 22.84
CA ASN A 268 7.84 24.74 23.94
C ASN A 268 7.28 23.33 23.80
N ARG A 269 7.59 22.49 24.77
CA ARG A 269 6.95 21.19 24.99
C ARG A 269 5.47 21.46 25.27
N LEU A 270 4.66 21.51 24.23
CA LEU A 270 3.21 21.46 24.35
C LEU A 270 2.81 19.99 24.42
N VAL A 271 2.42 19.56 25.61
CA VAL A 271 1.67 18.32 25.81
C VAL A 271 0.28 18.59 25.21
N TRP A 272 0.04 18.05 24.02
CA TRP A 272 -1.28 18.06 23.45
C TRP A 272 -2.18 17.10 24.26
N ARG A 273 -3.16 17.65 24.93
CA ARG A 273 -4.32 16.89 25.43
C ARG A 273 -5.40 17.01 24.37
N CYS A 274 -5.78 15.87 23.83
CA CYS A 274 -7.04 15.75 23.08
C CYS A 274 -8.22 15.88 24.02
#